data_7c7b67d41b991924f8a8b5d0d3f3d095
#
_entry.id   7c7b67d41b991924f8a8b5d0d3f3d095
#
_cell.length_a   1.000
_cell.length_b   1.000
_cell.length_c   1.000
_cell.angle_alpha   90.00
_cell.angle_beta   90.00
_cell.angle_gamma   90.00
#
_symmetry.space_group_name_H-M   'P 1'
#
loop_
_entity.id
_entity.type
_entity.pdbx_description
1 polymer ?
#
loop_
_entity_poly.entity_id
_entity_poly.type
_entity_poly.pdbx_seq_one_letter_code
_entity_poly.pdbx_strand_id
1 'polypeptide(L)'
;RDFGRAVRFNPSSRLEWYFSSDYSKPFALDGRIWGRNFFGTAQHGKGVFLSPRFRFSDRINVILRSKLDQFTADYGYVAHSDSNYDGEVILGVRDRIVVENSIVGQWVFTKRMGLDLRLRHYWQQVNYKEFRELQEDGWTNLSTYNLLDESGISIHSTNYNAFTVDINYRWIFIPGSELRIVYKNNLFHSKSTLDANYFETFETLFDQPQINSISMKFLIFLDAIYLRRQNKKFQ
;
A
#
# COMPACT_ATOMS: atom_id res chain seq x y z
N ARG A 1 18.56 2.47 -11.00
CA ARG A 1 19.40 1.42 -10.36
C ARG A 1 20.81 1.35 -10.97
N ASP A 2 20.99 1.80 -12.19
CA ASP A 2 22.08 1.30 -13.02
C ASP A 2 23.16 2.32 -13.38
N PHE A 3 23.08 3.51 -12.82
CA PHE A 3 24.06 4.54 -13.17
C PHE A 3 25.22 4.65 -12.18
N GLY A 4 25.23 3.85 -11.09
CA GLY A 4 26.27 3.88 -10.08
C GLY A 4 26.42 5.22 -9.34
N ARG A 5 25.52 6.18 -9.62
CA ARG A 5 25.54 7.54 -9.08
C ARG A 5 24.68 7.64 -7.84
N ALA A 6 25.20 8.27 -6.79
CA ALA A 6 24.45 8.54 -5.57
C ALA A 6 23.88 9.96 -5.60
N VAL A 7 22.61 10.11 -5.22
CA VAL A 7 21.99 11.44 -5.05
C VAL A 7 22.38 12.00 -3.69
N ARG A 8 22.88 13.23 -3.66
CA ARG A 8 23.14 13.98 -2.43
C ARG A 8 21.93 14.80 -2.04
N PHE A 9 21.59 14.74 -0.76
CA PHE A 9 20.57 15.56 -0.16
C PHE A 9 21.18 16.49 0.87
N ASN A 10 20.53 17.63 1.08
CA ASN A 10 20.89 18.52 2.17
C ASN A 10 20.70 17.83 3.52
N PRO A 11 21.46 18.23 4.56
CA PRO A 11 21.20 17.75 5.92
C PRO A 11 19.76 17.94 6.31
N SER A 12 19.22 16.98 7.08
CA SER A 12 17.81 17.04 7.49
C SER A 12 17.64 16.66 8.96
N SER A 13 16.64 17.23 9.59
CA SER A 13 16.13 16.80 10.88
C SER A 13 14.83 16.03 10.71
N ARG A 14 14.62 14.99 11.52
CA ARG A 14 13.36 14.27 11.62
C ARG A 14 12.95 14.18 13.07
N LEU A 15 11.69 14.53 13.33
CA LEU A 15 11.03 14.30 14.61
C LEU A 15 9.91 13.29 14.37
N GLU A 16 9.81 12.32 15.27
CA GLU A 16 8.75 11.31 15.24
C GLU A 16 8.28 11.04 16.67
N TRP A 17 6.98 11.05 16.85
CA TRP A 17 6.34 10.66 18.08
C TRP A 17 5.39 9.51 17.83
N TYR A 18 5.53 8.45 18.65
CA TYR A 18 4.72 7.26 18.57
C TYR A 18 4.10 6.99 19.94
N PHE A 19 2.84 6.57 19.95
CA PHE A 19 2.18 6.06 21.13
C PHE A 19 1.45 4.76 20.85
N SER A 20 1.32 3.93 21.88
CA SER A 20 0.58 2.67 21.85
C SER A 20 -0.13 2.50 23.20
N SER A 21 -1.39 2.13 23.17
CA SER A 21 -2.18 1.87 24.35
C SER A 21 -2.16 0.38 24.74
N ASP A 22 -2.80 0.05 25.85
CA ASP A 22 -2.85 -1.31 26.39
C ASP A 22 -3.72 -2.25 25.53
N TYR A 23 -3.10 -3.23 24.87
CA TYR A 23 -3.78 -4.23 24.05
C TYR A 23 -4.56 -5.30 24.82
N SER A 24 -4.47 -5.33 26.15
CA SER A 24 -5.30 -6.21 26.97
C SER A 24 -6.77 -5.74 27.00
N LYS A 25 -7.00 -4.47 26.70
CA LYS A 25 -8.32 -3.84 26.70
C LYS A 25 -9.15 -4.17 25.46
N PRO A 26 -10.50 -4.09 25.52
CA PRO A 26 -11.38 -4.25 24.35
C PRO A 26 -11.12 -3.22 23.27
N PHE A 27 -10.66 -2.02 23.63
CA PHE A 27 -10.22 -0.97 22.73
C PHE A 27 -8.75 -0.67 22.97
N ALA A 28 -7.97 -0.61 21.91
CA ALA A 28 -6.60 -0.14 21.91
C ALA A 28 -6.34 0.78 20.71
N LEU A 29 -5.43 1.72 20.89
CA LEU A 29 -5.09 2.70 19.88
C LEU A 29 -3.58 2.83 19.76
N ASP A 30 -3.08 2.73 18.53
CA ASP A 30 -1.73 3.12 18.16
C ASP A 30 -1.80 4.42 17.34
N GLY A 31 -0.80 5.25 17.50
CA GLY A 31 -0.68 6.47 16.71
C GLY A 31 0.77 6.87 16.50
N ARG A 32 1.00 7.57 15.40
CA ARG A 32 2.29 8.14 15.04
C ARG A 32 2.08 9.47 14.36
N ILE A 33 2.90 10.46 14.74
CA ILE A 33 3.04 11.73 14.03
C ILE A 33 4.51 11.90 13.72
N TRP A 34 4.85 12.31 12.52
CA TRP A 34 6.22 12.56 12.12
C TRP A 34 6.35 13.79 11.25
N GLY A 35 7.51 14.42 11.31
CA GLY A 35 7.91 15.51 10.43
C GLY A 35 9.39 15.41 10.09
N ARG A 36 9.76 15.78 8.88
CA ARG A 36 11.14 15.88 8.40
C ARG A 36 11.32 17.18 7.62
N ASN A 37 12.41 17.86 7.88
CA ASN A 37 12.78 19.09 7.17
C ASN A 37 14.22 19.01 6.69
N PHE A 38 14.48 19.41 5.44
CA PHE A 38 15.82 19.47 4.85
C PHE A 38 16.28 20.93 4.88
N PHE A 39 17.44 21.19 5.48
CA PHE A 39 17.93 22.54 5.70
C PHE A 39 18.34 23.22 4.39
N GLY A 40 18.00 24.50 4.25
CA GLY A 40 18.33 25.30 3.07
C GLY A 40 17.57 24.94 1.80
N THR A 41 16.48 24.15 1.91
CA THR A 41 15.62 23.76 0.77
C THR A 41 14.15 23.86 1.13
N ALA A 42 13.28 23.83 0.12
CA ALA A 42 11.84 23.69 0.30
C ALA A 42 11.40 22.25 0.64
N GLN A 43 12.32 21.28 0.61
CA GLN A 43 12.02 19.88 0.80
C GLN A 43 11.63 19.58 2.24
N HIS A 44 10.43 19.07 2.44
CA HIS A 44 9.95 18.60 3.75
C HIS A 44 8.90 17.50 3.60
N GLY A 45 8.68 16.79 4.68
CA GLY A 45 7.63 15.77 4.75
C GLY A 45 7.01 15.74 6.14
N LYS A 46 5.74 15.38 6.19
CA LYS A 46 4.99 15.18 7.43
C LYS A 46 3.95 14.10 7.26
N GLY A 47 3.55 13.47 8.35
CA GLY A 47 2.51 12.48 8.28
C GLY A 47 1.93 12.10 9.62
N VAL A 48 0.77 11.47 9.56
CA VAL A 48 0.02 10.93 10.68
C VAL A 48 -0.41 9.50 10.38
N PHE A 49 -0.39 8.67 11.39
CA PHE A 49 -0.90 7.31 11.36
C PHE A 49 -1.73 7.06 12.60
N LEU A 50 -2.90 6.43 12.43
CA LEU A 50 -3.78 5.97 13.49
C LEU A 50 -4.19 4.53 13.24
N SER A 51 -4.21 3.72 14.30
CA SER A 51 -4.61 2.31 14.22
C SER A 51 -5.45 1.91 15.42
N PRO A 52 -6.75 2.27 15.45
CA PRO A 52 -7.67 1.75 16.45
C PRO A 52 -7.92 0.26 16.24
N ARG A 53 -7.93 -0.45 17.36
CA ARG A 53 -8.21 -1.89 17.44
C ARG A 53 -9.40 -2.10 18.35
N PHE A 54 -10.37 -2.89 17.89
CA PHE A 54 -11.59 -3.24 18.61
C PHE A 54 -11.66 -4.76 18.79
N ARG A 55 -11.61 -5.22 20.03
CA ARG A 55 -11.88 -6.60 20.41
C ARG A 55 -13.30 -6.69 20.92
N PHE A 56 -14.25 -7.05 20.05
CA PHE A 56 -15.66 -7.19 20.45
C PHE A 56 -15.89 -8.44 21.30
N SER A 57 -15.08 -9.47 21.09
CA SER A 57 -15.10 -10.72 21.86
C SER A 57 -13.78 -11.48 21.59
N ASP A 58 -13.59 -12.64 22.24
CA ASP A 58 -12.48 -13.54 21.95
C ASP A 58 -12.55 -14.14 20.54
N ARG A 59 -13.67 -13.92 19.82
CA ARG A 59 -13.90 -14.45 18.48
C ARG A 59 -13.92 -13.39 17.40
N ILE A 60 -14.07 -12.11 17.76
CA ILE A 60 -14.21 -11.01 16.80
C ILE A 60 -13.23 -9.91 17.15
N ASN A 61 -12.31 -9.66 16.25
CA ASN A 61 -11.33 -8.59 16.32
C ASN A 61 -11.33 -7.78 15.02
N VAL A 62 -11.33 -6.45 15.14
CA VAL A 62 -11.26 -5.52 14.00
C VAL A 62 -10.16 -4.51 14.26
N ILE A 63 -9.30 -4.31 13.25
CA ILE A 63 -8.23 -3.31 13.28
C ILE A 63 -8.46 -2.38 12.09
N LEU A 64 -8.61 -1.10 12.38
CA LEU A 64 -8.57 -0.06 11.36
C LEU A 64 -7.15 0.52 11.32
N ARG A 65 -6.69 0.92 10.15
CA ARG A 65 -5.44 1.68 9.98
C ARG A 65 -5.70 2.79 8.99
N SER A 66 -5.29 3.98 9.37
CA SER A 66 -5.34 5.16 8.49
C SER A 66 -4.00 5.88 8.55
N LYS A 67 -3.47 6.22 7.39
CA LYS A 67 -2.20 6.91 7.23
C LYS A 67 -2.35 8.00 6.19
N LEU A 68 -1.85 9.18 6.52
CA LEU A 68 -1.71 10.32 5.62
C LEU A 68 -0.28 10.81 5.67
N ASP A 69 0.40 10.80 4.54
CA ASP A 69 1.73 11.39 4.38
C ASP A 69 1.69 12.48 3.30
N GLN A 70 2.33 13.60 3.58
CA GLN A 70 2.53 14.70 2.65
C GLN A 70 4.02 14.98 2.50
N PHE A 71 4.47 15.14 1.26
CA PHE A 71 5.84 15.48 0.91
C PHE A 71 5.81 16.67 -0.04
N THR A 72 6.61 17.67 0.27
CA THR A 72 6.81 18.85 -0.57
C THR A 72 8.23 18.84 -1.10
N ALA A 73 8.39 19.16 -2.36
CA ALA A 73 9.66 19.15 -3.07
C ALA A 73 10.43 17.81 -2.92
N ASP A 74 9.68 16.68 -2.93
CA ASP A 74 10.25 15.32 -2.88
C ASP A 74 10.94 14.98 -4.20
N TYR A 75 12.06 14.29 -4.14
CA TYR A 75 12.78 13.85 -5.33
C TYR A 75 12.31 12.47 -5.76
N GLY A 76 12.04 12.32 -7.05
CA GLY A 76 11.70 11.03 -7.65
C GLY A 76 12.40 10.82 -8.99
N TYR A 77 12.87 9.60 -9.23
CA TYR A 77 13.41 9.23 -10.53
C TYR A 77 12.32 9.33 -11.60
N VAL A 78 12.69 9.87 -12.76
CA VAL A 78 11.83 10.00 -13.94
C VAL A 78 12.36 9.07 -15.03
N ALA A 79 11.58 8.04 -15.36
CA ALA A 79 11.84 7.25 -16.55
C ALA A 79 11.38 8.03 -17.78
N HIS A 80 12.26 8.29 -18.71
CA HIS A 80 11.96 8.98 -19.97
C HIS A 80 12.46 8.16 -21.16
N SER A 81 11.82 8.38 -22.31
CA SER A 81 12.17 7.77 -23.59
C SER A 81 12.66 8.80 -24.62
N ASP A 82 12.94 10.02 -24.20
CA ASP A 82 13.41 11.08 -25.06
C ASP A 82 14.91 10.93 -25.31
N SER A 83 15.30 10.66 -26.56
CA SER A 83 16.70 10.47 -26.97
C SER A 83 17.60 11.69 -26.78
N ASN A 84 17.00 12.89 -26.62
CA ASN A 84 17.79 14.10 -26.31
C ASN A 84 18.42 14.07 -24.91
N TYR A 85 17.96 13.15 -24.05
CA TYR A 85 18.43 12.98 -22.67
C TYR A 85 19.03 11.59 -22.43
N ASP A 86 19.43 10.90 -23.49
CA ASP A 86 20.06 9.57 -23.40
C ASP A 86 21.33 9.64 -22.54
N GLY A 87 21.38 8.76 -21.53
CA GLY A 87 22.47 8.72 -20.56
C GLY A 87 22.35 9.70 -19.39
N GLU A 88 21.38 10.61 -19.42
CA GLU A 88 21.10 11.49 -18.29
C GLU A 88 20.22 10.81 -17.24
N VAL A 89 20.44 11.14 -15.97
CA VAL A 89 19.59 10.71 -14.87
C VAL A 89 18.72 11.87 -14.45
N ILE A 90 17.47 11.86 -14.89
CA ILE A 90 16.52 12.92 -14.60
C ILE A 90 15.78 12.60 -13.29
N LEU A 91 15.76 13.57 -12.38
CA LEU A 91 15.01 13.55 -11.13
C LEU A 91 13.92 14.62 -11.21
N GLY A 92 12.70 14.24 -10.87
CA GLY A 92 11.61 15.22 -10.74
C GLY A 92 11.46 15.68 -9.30
N VAL A 93 11.32 16.99 -9.13
CA VAL A 93 10.92 17.61 -7.86
C VAL A 93 9.40 17.68 -7.85
N ARG A 94 8.78 17.08 -6.86
CA ARG A 94 7.34 16.86 -6.84
C ARG A 94 6.72 17.06 -5.46
N ASP A 95 5.47 17.48 -5.47
CA ASP A 95 4.62 17.39 -4.28
C ASP A 95 3.84 16.06 -4.33
N ARG A 96 3.79 15.38 -3.21
CA ARG A 96 3.16 14.08 -3.12
C ARG A 96 2.30 13.95 -1.87
N ILE A 97 1.07 13.48 -2.04
CA ILE A 97 0.17 13.13 -0.95
C ILE A 97 -0.14 11.64 -1.06
N VAL A 98 -0.08 10.93 0.05
CA VAL A 98 -0.40 9.50 0.13
C VAL A 98 -1.39 9.26 1.25
N VAL A 99 -2.50 8.61 0.93
CA VAL A 99 -3.50 8.14 1.89
C VAL A 99 -3.57 6.61 1.80
N GLU A 100 -3.39 5.95 2.93
CA GLU A 100 -3.53 4.50 3.03
C GLU A 100 -4.54 4.18 4.14
N ASN A 101 -5.62 3.49 3.79
CA ASN A 101 -6.61 3.01 4.74
C ASN A 101 -6.71 1.50 4.66
N SER A 102 -6.86 0.82 5.79
CA SER A 102 -7.16 -0.60 5.79
C SER A 102 -8.06 -0.99 6.96
N ILE A 103 -8.90 -1.99 6.70
CA ILE A 103 -9.72 -2.68 7.69
C ILE A 103 -9.28 -4.13 7.68
N VAL A 104 -8.88 -4.65 8.84
CA VAL A 104 -8.58 -6.07 9.04
C VAL A 104 -9.56 -6.62 10.05
N GLY A 105 -10.38 -7.56 9.65
CA GLY A 105 -11.35 -8.24 10.50
C GLY A 105 -11.02 -9.72 10.62
N GLN A 106 -11.13 -10.25 11.83
CA GLN A 106 -11.02 -11.68 12.10
C GLN A 106 -12.27 -12.14 12.83
N TRP A 107 -12.86 -13.20 12.34
CA TRP A 107 -14.04 -13.83 12.95
C TRP A 107 -13.83 -15.33 13.09
N VAL A 108 -13.75 -15.81 14.33
CA VAL A 108 -13.67 -17.23 14.68
C VAL A 108 -15.07 -17.76 15.00
N PHE A 109 -15.69 -18.45 14.06
CA PHE A 109 -17.03 -19.04 14.26
C PHE A 109 -16.99 -20.17 15.27
N THR A 110 -16.02 -21.08 15.09
CA THR A 110 -15.78 -22.24 15.96
C THR A 110 -14.27 -22.48 16.07
N LYS A 111 -13.85 -23.45 16.92
CA LYS A 111 -12.45 -23.88 17.00
C LYS A 111 -11.90 -24.39 15.64
N ARG A 112 -12.77 -24.68 14.67
CA ARG A 112 -12.44 -25.25 13.37
C ARG A 112 -12.77 -24.37 12.17
N MET A 113 -13.45 -23.24 12.40
CA MET A 113 -13.92 -22.37 11.32
C MET A 113 -13.61 -20.90 11.63
N GLY A 114 -13.06 -20.22 10.67
CA GLY A 114 -12.77 -18.80 10.77
C GLY A 114 -12.81 -18.08 9.43
N LEU A 115 -12.96 -16.77 9.51
CA LEU A 115 -12.97 -15.84 8.39
C LEU A 115 -12.01 -14.70 8.70
N ASP A 116 -11.10 -14.41 7.78
CA ASP A 116 -10.28 -13.22 7.77
C ASP A 116 -10.72 -12.32 6.61
N LEU A 117 -10.95 -11.05 6.91
CA LEU A 117 -11.28 -10.00 5.95
C LEU A 117 -10.16 -8.96 5.96
N ARG A 118 -9.71 -8.54 4.79
CA ARG A 118 -8.86 -7.36 4.65
C ARG A 118 -9.35 -6.50 3.51
N LEU A 119 -9.68 -5.26 3.84
CA LEU A 119 -9.96 -4.19 2.89
C LEU A 119 -8.78 -3.23 2.91
N ARG A 120 -8.32 -2.79 1.75
CA ARG A 120 -7.27 -1.78 1.65
C ARG A 120 -7.64 -0.77 0.59
N HIS A 121 -7.48 0.48 0.93
CA HIS A 121 -7.58 1.60 0.02
C HIS A 121 -6.26 2.35 0.03
N TYR A 122 -5.70 2.57 -1.15
CA TYR A 122 -4.49 3.35 -1.38
C TYR A 122 -4.80 4.44 -2.38
N TRP A 123 -4.52 5.67 -2.01
CA TRP A 123 -4.60 6.82 -2.88
C TRP A 123 -3.32 7.62 -2.84
N GLN A 124 -2.83 8.03 -4.00
CA GLN A 124 -1.63 8.82 -4.13
C GLN A 124 -1.81 9.85 -5.23
N GLN A 125 -1.54 11.11 -4.91
CA GLN A 125 -1.42 12.18 -5.88
C GLN A 125 0.02 12.66 -5.93
N VAL A 126 0.59 12.75 -7.12
CA VAL A 126 1.96 13.20 -7.39
C VAL A 126 1.89 14.31 -8.41
N ASN A 127 2.41 15.48 -8.04
CA ASN A 127 2.46 16.65 -8.90
C ASN A 127 3.92 17.08 -9.11
N TYR A 128 4.44 16.83 -10.30
CA TYR A 128 5.79 17.23 -10.69
C TYR A 128 5.84 18.73 -11.03
N LYS A 129 6.79 19.44 -10.43
CA LYS A 129 6.96 20.89 -10.53
C LYS A 129 8.13 21.29 -11.41
N GLU A 130 9.25 20.60 -11.28
CA GLU A 130 10.47 20.84 -12.05
C GLU A 130 11.26 19.57 -12.21
N PHE A 131 12.20 19.56 -13.15
CA PHE A 131 13.07 18.44 -13.41
C PHE A 131 14.53 18.85 -13.25
N ARG A 132 15.32 17.94 -12.71
CA ARG A 132 16.74 18.13 -12.40
C ARG A 132 17.56 16.99 -12.93
N GLU A 133 18.69 17.29 -13.49
CA GLU A 133 19.68 16.31 -13.93
C GLU A 133 20.66 16.02 -12.80
N LEU A 134 20.94 14.73 -12.56
CA LEU A 134 21.90 14.27 -11.58
C LEU A 134 23.34 14.40 -12.14
N GLN A 135 24.16 15.16 -11.45
CA GLN A 135 25.57 15.38 -11.80
C GLN A 135 26.47 14.25 -11.23
N GLU A 136 27.69 14.15 -11.69
CA GLU A 136 28.67 13.14 -11.24
C GLU A 136 29.02 13.26 -9.76
N ASP A 137 29.01 14.48 -9.22
CA ASP A 137 29.27 14.75 -7.79
C ASP A 137 28.08 14.41 -6.87
N GLY A 138 26.95 14.01 -7.45
CA GLY A 138 25.72 13.63 -6.76
C GLY A 138 24.76 14.79 -6.48
N TRP A 139 25.11 16.03 -6.80
CA TRP A 139 24.19 17.16 -6.76
C TRP A 139 23.33 17.19 -8.02
N THR A 140 22.30 18.02 -7.98
CA THR A 140 21.36 18.14 -9.11
C THR A 140 21.33 19.57 -9.64
N ASN A 141 21.38 19.72 -10.95
CA ASN A 141 21.15 20.98 -11.65
C ASN A 141 19.77 21.01 -12.30
N LEU A 142 19.24 22.22 -12.57
CA LEU A 142 18.00 22.37 -13.30
C LEU A 142 18.16 21.76 -14.71
N SER A 143 17.27 20.87 -15.08
CA SER A 143 17.25 20.28 -16.43
C SER A 143 16.32 21.07 -17.35
N THR A 144 16.61 21.04 -18.65
CA THR A 144 15.70 21.54 -19.69
C THR A 144 14.59 20.54 -20.02
N TYR A 145 14.68 19.32 -19.49
CA TYR A 145 13.62 18.33 -19.61
C TYR A 145 12.31 18.85 -19.04
N ASN A 146 11.28 18.90 -19.86
CA ASN A 146 9.96 19.39 -19.45
C ASN A 146 8.90 18.87 -20.43
N LEU A 147 8.27 17.74 -20.11
CA LEU A 147 7.17 17.19 -20.88
C LEU A 147 5.85 17.53 -20.19
N LEU A 148 5.08 18.42 -20.83
CA LEU A 148 3.75 18.84 -20.38
C LEU A 148 2.69 18.27 -21.33
N ASP A 149 1.51 18.01 -20.79
CA ASP A 149 0.30 17.72 -21.55
C ASP A 149 -0.35 19.03 -22.07
N GLU A 150 -1.48 18.89 -22.77
CA GLU A 150 -2.24 20.02 -23.34
C GLU A 150 -2.77 20.99 -22.26
N SER A 151 -2.86 20.55 -20.99
CA SER A 151 -3.29 21.35 -19.85
C SER A 151 -2.13 22.03 -19.12
N GLY A 152 -0.88 21.83 -19.60
CA GLY A 152 0.33 22.36 -18.94
C GLY A 152 0.73 21.58 -17.68
N ILE A 153 0.20 20.38 -17.47
CA ILE A 153 0.55 19.48 -16.39
C ILE A 153 1.63 18.50 -16.86
N SER A 154 2.63 18.20 -16.02
CA SER A 154 3.64 17.21 -16.39
C SER A 154 2.99 15.84 -16.64
N ILE A 155 3.36 15.19 -17.75
CA ILE A 155 2.90 13.83 -18.08
C ILE A 155 3.28 12.78 -17.02
N HIS A 156 4.25 13.09 -16.16
CA HIS A 156 4.66 12.25 -15.04
C HIS A 156 3.79 12.46 -13.80
N SER A 157 2.98 13.54 -13.78
CA SER A 157 2.02 13.76 -12.71
C SER A 157 0.95 12.67 -12.73
N THR A 158 0.54 12.19 -11.57
CA THR A 158 -0.41 11.09 -11.50
C THR A 158 -1.31 11.19 -10.26
N ASN A 159 -2.55 10.81 -10.44
CA ASN A 159 -3.50 10.53 -9.39
C ASN A 159 -3.82 9.02 -9.47
N TYR A 160 -3.25 8.25 -8.56
CA TYR A 160 -3.40 6.80 -8.49
C TYR A 160 -4.32 6.41 -7.35
N ASN A 161 -5.27 5.55 -7.63
CA ASN A 161 -6.25 5.06 -6.68
C ASN A 161 -6.39 3.54 -6.82
N ALA A 162 -6.37 2.82 -5.70
CA ALA A 162 -6.52 1.37 -5.68
C ALA A 162 -7.32 0.91 -4.47
N PHE A 163 -8.22 -0.03 -4.68
CA PHE A 163 -8.96 -0.69 -3.62
C PHE A 163 -8.84 -2.20 -3.77
N THR A 164 -8.59 -2.90 -2.66
CA THR A 164 -8.47 -4.35 -2.66
C THR A 164 -9.29 -4.97 -1.54
N VAL A 165 -9.94 -6.07 -1.85
CA VAL A 165 -10.67 -6.93 -0.91
C VAL A 165 -10.00 -8.29 -0.91
N ASP A 166 -9.60 -8.79 0.26
CA ASP A 166 -9.14 -10.15 0.47
C ASP A 166 -10.04 -10.79 1.52
N ILE A 167 -10.71 -11.87 1.18
CA ILE A 167 -11.52 -12.69 2.10
C ILE A 167 -10.92 -14.10 2.12
N ASN A 168 -10.59 -14.59 3.30
CA ASN A 168 -10.05 -15.93 3.50
C ASN A 168 -10.92 -16.67 4.49
N TYR A 169 -11.63 -17.70 4.01
CA TYR A 169 -12.39 -18.62 4.83
C TYR A 169 -11.60 -19.91 5.02
N ARG A 170 -11.50 -20.38 6.27
CA ARG A 170 -10.84 -21.62 6.66
C ARG A 170 -11.77 -22.51 7.44
N TRP A 171 -11.85 -23.79 7.05
CA TRP A 171 -12.60 -24.82 7.74
C TRP A 171 -11.77 -26.10 7.89
N ILE A 172 -11.49 -26.49 9.15
CA ILE A 172 -10.86 -27.75 9.52
C ILE A 172 -11.99 -28.76 9.75
N PHE A 173 -12.33 -29.55 8.72
CA PHE A 173 -13.45 -30.49 8.80
C PHE A 173 -13.06 -31.80 9.54
N ILE A 174 -11.77 -32.22 9.47
CA ILE A 174 -11.18 -33.32 10.24
C ILE A 174 -9.79 -32.87 10.72
N PRO A 175 -9.27 -33.37 11.87
CA PRO A 175 -7.90 -33.06 12.28
C PRO A 175 -6.88 -33.36 11.17
N GLY A 176 -6.04 -32.40 10.83
CA GLY A 176 -5.08 -32.49 9.73
C GLY A 176 -5.64 -32.20 8.33
N SER A 177 -6.98 -32.07 8.18
CA SER A 177 -7.62 -31.80 6.89
C SER A 177 -8.37 -30.48 6.93
N GLU A 178 -8.17 -29.63 5.91
CA GLU A 178 -8.78 -28.31 5.86
C GLU A 178 -9.22 -27.93 4.44
N LEU A 179 -10.27 -27.13 4.40
CA LEU A 179 -10.69 -26.36 3.23
C LEU A 179 -10.33 -24.90 3.45
N ARG A 180 -9.69 -24.28 2.46
CA ARG A 180 -9.53 -22.83 2.39
C ARG A 180 -10.17 -22.30 1.11
N ILE A 181 -10.94 -21.23 1.25
CA ILE A 181 -11.50 -20.47 0.14
C ILE A 181 -10.98 -19.06 0.26
N VAL A 182 -10.34 -18.57 -0.79
CA VAL A 182 -9.83 -17.21 -0.86
C VAL A 182 -10.51 -16.48 -2.00
N TYR A 183 -11.17 -15.39 -1.69
CA TYR A 183 -11.69 -14.43 -2.66
C TYR A 183 -10.85 -13.18 -2.64
N LYS A 184 -10.50 -12.67 -3.82
CA LYS A 184 -9.81 -11.39 -4.00
C LYS A 184 -10.52 -10.57 -5.04
N ASN A 185 -10.67 -9.27 -4.73
CA ASN A 185 -11.13 -8.26 -5.67
C ASN A 185 -10.11 -7.14 -5.70
N ASN A 186 -9.75 -6.68 -6.88
CA ASN A 186 -8.83 -5.57 -7.08
C ASN A 186 -9.45 -4.57 -8.06
N LEU A 187 -9.47 -3.31 -7.63
CA LEU A 187 -9.80 -2.15 -8.46
C LEU A 187 -8.60 -1.21 -8.42
N PHE A 188 -8.26 -0.65 -9.55
CA PHE A 188 -7.24 0.40 -9.61
C PHE A 188 -7.54 1.35 -10.77
N HIS A 189 -7.17 2.59 -10.57
CA HIS A 189 -7.31 3.64 -11.55
C HIS A 189 -6.14 4.61 -11.45
N SER A 190 -5.63 5.05 -12.59
CA SER A 190 -4.57 6.04 -12.68
C SER A 190 -4.91 7.06 -13.74
N LYS A 191 -4.82 8.34 -13.39
CA LYS A 191 -4.99 9.49 -14.30
C LYS A 191 -3.83 10.43 -14.14
N SER A 192 -3.46 11.13 -15.21
CA SER A 192 -2.50 12.24 -15.16
C SER A 192 -3.12 13.55 -14.65
N THR A 193 -4.45 13.65 -14.61
CA THR A 193 -5.16 14.84 -14.13
C THR A 193 -5.08 14.96 -12.62
N LEU A 194 -4.82 16.19 -12.13
CA LEU A 194 -4.70 16.50 -10.70
C LEU A 194 -5.97 17.15 -10.12
N ASP A 195 -7.00 17.35 -10.93
CA ASP A 195 -8.18 18.15 -10.60
C ASP A 195 -9.13 17.44 -9.61
N ALA A 196 -9.08 16.12 -9.53
CA ALA A 196 -9.94 15.35 -8.65
C ALA A 196 -9.33 15.19 -7.25
N ASN A 197 -10.11 15.53 -6.22
CA ASN A 197 -9.73 15.32 -4.83
C ASN A 197 -9.89 13.85 -4.39
N TYR A 198 -9.46 13.55 -3.16
CA TYR A 198 -9.50 12.21 -2.59
C TYR A 198 -10.90 11.57 -2.63
N PHE A 199 -11.94 12.31 -2.26
CA PHE A 199 -13.31 11.76 -2.16
C PHE A 199 -13.91 11.50 -3.54
N GLU A 200 -13.76 12.41 -4.48
CA GLU A 200 -14.21 12.25 -5.87
C GLU A 200 -13.55 11.05 -6.55
N THR A 201 -12.24 10.89 -6.35
CA THR A 201 -11.52 9.74 -6.92
C THR A 201 -11.88 8.43 -6.25
N PHE A 202 -12.28 8.44 -4.98
CA PHE A 202 -12.76 7.25 -4.28
C PHE A 202 -14.13 6.82 -4.81
N GLU A 203 -15.07 7.74 -5.02
CA GLU A 203 -16.39 7.44 -5.58
C GLU A 203 -16.31 6.85 -6.99
N THR A 204 -15.51 7.45 -7.87
CA THR A 204 -15.35 7.00 -9.26
C THR A 204 -14.54 5.71 -9.40
N LEU A 205 -13.88 5.25 -8.34
CA LEU A 205 -13.09 4.02 -8.38
C LEU A 205 -13.96 2.77 -8.59
N PHE A 206 -15.16 2.76 -8.02
CA PHE A 206 -16.05 1.59 -8.10
C PHE A 206 -16.69 1.43 -9.48
N ASP A 207 -16.66 2.46 -10.32
CA ASP A 207 -17.08 2.41 -11.72
C ASP A 207 -16.01 1.80 -12.65
N GLN A 208 -14.80 1.55 -12.13
CA GLN A 208 -13.70 1.01 -12.91
C GLN A 208 -13.82 -0.52 -13.07
N PRO A 209 -13.18 -1.09 -14.11
CA PRO A 209 -13.10 -2.53 -14.30
C PRO A 209 -12.52 -3.23 -13.07
N GLN A 210 -13.18 -4.30 -12.64
CA GLN A 210 -12.82 -5.06 -11.45
C GLN A 210 -12.18 -6.39 -11.82
N ILE A 211 -11.09 -6.74 -11.13
CA ILE A 211 -10.46 -8.06 -11.25
C ILE A 211 -10.86 -8.89 -10.05
N ASN A 212 -11.65 -9.94 -10.31
CA ASN A 212 -12.11 -10.88 -9.30
C ASN A 212 -11.39 -12.21 -9.43
N SER A 213 -10.96 -12.81 -8.32
CA SER A 213 -10.41 -14.16 -8.31
C SER A 213 -10.92 -14.95 -7.11
N ILE A 214 -11.25 -16.21 -7.35
CA ILE A 214 -11.60 -17.18 -6.31
C ILE A 214 -10.64 -18.35 -6.43
N SER A 215 -10.03 -18.72 -5.31
CA SER A 215 -9.20 -19.92 -5.22
C SER A 215 -9.66 -20.81 -4.08
N MET A 216 -9.59 -22.12 -4.29
CA MET A 216 -9.96 -23.13 -3.30
C MET A 216 -8.78 -24.11 -3.12
N LYS A 217 -8.43 -24.36 -1.85
CA LYS A 217 -7.42 -25.34 -1.48
C LYS A 217 -8.04 -26.38 -0.57
N PHE A 218 -7.96 -27.63 -1.01
CA PHE A 218 -8.29 -28.82 -0.21
C PHE A 218 -7.00 -29.46 0.27
N LEU A 219 -6.86 -29.65 1.58
CA LEU A 219 -5.81 -30.45 2.19
C LEU A 219 -6.48 -31.61 2.91
N ILE A 220 -6.11 -32.85 2.56
CA ILE A 220 -6.63 -34.06 3.17
C ILE A 220 -5.45 -34.82 3.78
N PHE A 221 -5.51 -35.03 5.08
CA PHE A 221 -4.58 -35.89 5.79
C PHE A 221 -5.09 -37.36 5.73
N LEU A 222 -4.31 -38.22 5.13
CA LEU A 222 -4.59 -39.65 5.04
C LEU A 222 -3.76 -40.41 6.08
N ASP A 223 -4.41 -40.99 7.08
CA ASP A 223 -3.76 -41.85 8.05
C ASP A 223 -3.61 -43.27 7.49
N ALA A 224 -2.37 -43.66 7.17
CA ALA A 224 -2.04 -44.97 6.65
C ALA A 224 -2.44 -46.12 7.62
N ILE A 225 -2.48 -45.87 8.92
CA ILE A 225 -2.91 -46.85 9.93
C ILE A 225 -4.41 -47.09 9.84
N TYR A 226 -5.19 -46.02 9.61
CA TYR A 226 -6.64 -46.12 9.44
C TYR A 226 -7.01 -46.88 8.17
N LEU A 227 -6.32 -46.65 7.07
CA LEU A 227 -6.51 -47.34 5.80
C LEU A 227 -6.19 -48.84 5.91
N ARG A 228 -5.14 -49.20 6.64
CA ARG A 228 -4.78 -50.62 6.90
C ARG A 228 -5.82 -51.32 7.77
N ARG A 229 -6.47 -50.67 8.70
CA ARG A 229 -7.54 -51.25 9.53
C ARG A 229 -8.83 -51.52 8.76
N GLN A 230 -9.15 -50.68 7.78
CA GLN A 230 -10.33 -50.90 6.91
C GLN A 230 -10.11 -52.12 6.00
N ASN A 231 -8.95 -52.26 5.39
CA ASN A 231 -8.65 -53.41 4.53
C ASN A 231 -8.70 -54.74 5.27
N LYS A 232 -8.44 -54.77 6.59
CA LYS A 232 -8.56 -56.02 7.41
C LYS A 232 -10.01 -56.38 7.79
N LYS A 233 -10.99 -55.49 7.57
CA LYS A 233 -12.42 -55.78 7.81
C LYS A 233 -13.15 -56.36 6.60
N PHE A 234 -12.49 -56.34 5.43
CA PHE A 234 -13.02 -56.88 4.17
C PHE A 234 -12.33 -58.15 3.71
N GLN A 235 -11.45 -58.75 4.53
CA GLN A 235 -10.91 -60.07 4.45
C GLN A 235 -11.50 -60.97 5.57
#